data_b7330bf649a9678d22f48f91f8775747
#
_entry.id   b7330bf649a9678d22f48f91f8775747
#
_cell.length_a   1.000
_cell.length_b   1.000
_cell.length_c   1.000
_cell.angle_alpha   90.00
_cell.angle_beta   90.00
_cell.angle_gamma   90.00
#
_symmetry.space_group_name_H-M   'P 1'
#
loop_
_entity.id
_entity.type
_entity.pdbx_description
1 polymer ?
#
loop_
_entity_poly.entity_id
_entity_poly.type
_entity_poly.pdbx_seq_one_letter_code
_entity_poly.pdbx_strand_id
1 'polypeptide(L)'
;MKKRAVIFDLDNTLYPVDSIGDKLFSELFKLFEDDDSLNIELKNIKRDIMQKPFQTVAAQYSFNETLIEKCITHLKMLTYNGNLSAFDDYKHVKKIEADKFLVTTGFTKLQRSKIKSLGIANDFKEIHIVDITNYYTTKKEVFADIILRHNYTVDEVLVIGDDVDSEIKAAQQLGIEALLYNKKAAKEINDSTKTISDFSELNFLYTF
;
A
#
# COMPACT_ATOMS: atom_id res chain seq x y z
N MET A 1 -19.51 -16.04 -6.38
CA MET A 1 -19.22 -15.74 -7.82
C MET A 1 -17.72 -15.94 -8.05
N LYS A 2 -17.31 -16.40 -9.24
CA LYS A 2 -15.89 -16.59 -9.54
C LYS A 2 -15.18 -15.22 -9.67
N LYS A 3 -14.06 -15.02 -8.97
CA LYS A 3 -13.22 -13.83 -9.12
C LYS A 3 -12.27 -14.01 -10.31
N ARG A 4 -12.31 -13.07 -11.26
CA ARG A 4 -11.45 -13.07 -12.46
C ARG A 4 -10.25 -12.14 -12.31
N ALA A 5 -10.31 -11.20 -11.37
CA ALA A 5 -9.23 -10.27 -11.09
C ALA A 5 -9.08 -10.04 -9.57
N VAL A 6 -7.83 -9.90 -9.14
CA VAL A 6 -7.49 -9.49 -7.77
C VAL A 6 -6.53 -8.32 -7.83
N ILE A 7 -6.87 -7.24 -7.14
CA ILE A 7 -6.05 -6.05 -7.01
C ILE A 7 -5.43 -6.05 -5.61
N PHE A 8 -4.11 -6.03 -5.54
CA PHE A 8 -3.35 -5.99 -4.29
C PHE A 8 -2.73 -4.63 -4.05
N ASP A 9 -2.72 -4.18 -2.81
CA ASP A 9 -1.78 -3.16 -2.36
C ASP A 9 -0.39 -3.78 -2.13
N LEU A 10 0.63 -2.94 -1.86
CA LEU A 10 2.02 -3.36 -1.67
C LEU A 10 2.45 -3.30 -0.21
N ASP A 11 2.48 -2.08 0.34
CA ASP A 11 3.07 -1.79 1.66
C ASP A 11 2.19 -2.36 2.78
N ASN A 12 2.76 -3.12 3.73
CA ASN A 12 2.05 -3.84 4.79
C ASN A 12 0.99 -4.87 4.32
N THR A 13 0.80 -5.01 3.01
CA THR A 13 -0.06 -6.03 2.39
C THR A 13 0.77 -7.20 1.87
N LEU A 14 1.77 -6.97 1.03
CA LEU A 14 2.60 -8.04 0.48
C LEU A 14 3.91 -8.23 1.25
N TYR A 15 4.39 -7.22 1.94
CA TYR A 15 5.58 -7.28 2.79
C TYR A 15 5.43 -6.32 3.98
N PRO A 16 6.14 -6.55 5.11
CA PRO A 16 6.09 -5.66 6.26
C PRO A 16 7.03 -4.45 6.08
N VAL A 17 6.49 -3.23 6.04
CA VAL A 17 7.30 -1.99 5.91
C VAL A 17 8.27 -1.83 7.06
N ASP A 18 7.92 -2.24 8.27
CA ASP A 18 8.79 -2.16 9.45
C ASP A 18 10.07 -3.00 9.33
N SER A 19 10.10 -4.01 8.44
CA SER A 19 11.32 -4.79 8.17
C SER A 19 12.46 -3.98 7.57
N ILE A 20 12.15 -2.85 6.94
CA ILE A 20 13.12 -1.98 6.26
C ILE A 20 13.01 -0.52 6.68
N GLY A 21 11.93 -0.14 7.35
CA GLY A 21 11.51 1.25 7.56
C GLY A 21 12.56 2.11 8.25
N ASP A 22 13.16 1.64 9.34
CA ASP A 22 14.19 2.39 10.06
C ASP A 22 15.41 2.72 9.19
N LYS A 23 15.86 1.76 8.40
CA LYS A 23 16.97 1.97 7.47
C LYS A 23 16.58 2.82 6.28
N LEU A 24 15.40 2.55 5.71
CA LEU A 24 14.90 3.23 4.52
C LEU A 24 14.67 4.72 4.78
N PHE A 25 14.06 5.05 5.91
CA PHE A 25 13.68 6.41 6.27
C PHE A 25 14.69 7.12 7.20
N SER A 26 15.88 6.56 7.40
CA SER A 26 16.88 7.12 8.33
C SER A 26 17.21 8.59 8.05
N GLU A 27 17.42 8.97 6.79
CA GLU A 27 17.69 10.37 6.41
C GLU A 27 16.45 11.26 6.54
N LEU A 28 15.25 10.73 6.27
CA LEU A 28 14.00 11.43 6.51
C LEU A 28 13.80 11.69 8.01
N PHE A 29 14.13 10.72 8.84
CA PHE A 29 14.03 10.85 10.30
C PHE A 29 14.97 11.92 10.86
N LYS A 30 16.16 12.12 10.26
CA LYS A 30 17.03 13.22 10.61
C LYS A 30 16.39 14.58 10.34
N LEU A 31 15.70 14.73 9.20
CA LEU A 31 14.97 15.98 8.90
C LEU A 31 13.90 16.30 9.97
N PHE A 32 13.28 15.27 10.56
CA PHE A 32 12.32 15.44 11.65
C PHE A 32 13.02 15.77 12.97
N GLU A 33 14.18 15.17 13.25
CA GLU A 33 14.99 15.41 14.45
C GLU A 33 15.59 16.82 14.47
N ASP A 34 15.86 17.39 13.29
CA ASP A 34 16.40 18.75 13.12
C ASP A 34 15.29 19.83 13.23
N ASP A 35 14.01 19.44 13.33
CA ASP A 35 12.90 20.37 13.47
C ASP A 35 12.33 20.35 14.91
N ASP A 36 12.69 21.35 15.70
CA ASP A 36 12.32 21.46 17.13
C ASP A 36 10.80 21.41 17.36
N SER A 37 9.99 21.80 16.37
CA SER A 37 8.53 21.79 16.49
C SER A 37 7.95 20.37 16.60
N LEU A 38 8.68 19.35 16.17
CA LEU A 38 8.24 17.95 16.14
C LEU A 38 8.72 17.10 17.34
N ASN A 39 9.55 17.63 18.22
CA ASN A 39 10.24 16.87 19.27
C ASN A 39 9.32 16.05 20.18
N ILE A 40 8.13 16.55 20.51
CA ILE A 40 7.16 15.87 21.39
C ILE A 40 6.52 14.66 20.69
N GLU A 41 6.32 14.72 19.39
CA GLU A 41 5.58 13.72 18.60
C GLU A 41 6.50 12.79 17.76
N LEU A 42 7.81 12.98 17.81
CA LEU A 42 8.78 12.35 16.93
C LEU A 42 8.62 10.81 16.83
N LYS A 43 8.39 10.16 17.97
CA LYS A 43 8.18 8.69 17.99
C LYS A 43 6.91 8.27 17.24
N ASN A 44 5.84 9.03 17.40
CA ASN A 44 4.57 8.77 16.71
C ASN A 44 4.70 9.06 15.21
N ILE A 45 5.36 10.16 14.84
CA ILE A 45 5.65 10.52 13.45
C ILE A 45 6.41 9.41 12.73
N LYS A 46 7.51 8.91 13.33
CA LYS A 46 8.31 7.81 12.77
C LYS A 46 7.51 6.53 12.55
N ARG A 47 6.64 6.18 13.51
CA ARG A 47 5.74 5.04 13.37
C ARG A 47 4.73 5.26 12.23
N ASP A 48 4.11 6.44 12.19
CA ASP A 48 3.03 6.74 11.25
C ASP A 48 3.55 6.83 9.80
N ILE A 49 4.79 7.28 9.58
CA ILE A 49 5.46 7.26 8.25
C ILE A 49 5.59 5.84 7.67
N MET A 50 5.68 4.83 8.53
CA MET A 50 5.75 3.42 8.08
C MET A 50 4.36 2.83 7.77
N GLN A 51 3.29 3.53 8.10
CA GLN A 51 1.92 3.01 8.01
C GLN A 51 1.00 3.86 7.13
N LYS A 52 1.35 5.13 6.88
CA LYS A 52 0.50 6.10 6.19
C LYS A 52 1.28 6.83 5.11
N PRO A 53 0.62 7.32 4.06
CA PRO A 53 1.23 8.22 3.08
C PRO A 53 1.81 9.47 3.77
N PHE A 54 2.96 9.94 3.26
CA PHE A 54 3.66 11.11 3.82
C PHE A 54 2.76 12.34 4.00
N GLN A 55 1.89 12.63 3.02
CA GLN A 55 0.99 13.79 3.07
C GLN A 55 -0.01 13.69 4.24
N THR A 56 -0.50 12.48 4.51
CA THR A 56 -1.40 12.24 5.65
C THR A 56 -0.69 12.53 6.97
N VAL A 57 0.56 12.07 7.09
CA VAL A 57 1.38 12.32 8.28
C VAL A 57 1.70 13.82 8.41
N ALA A 58 2.14 14.46 7.33
CA ALA A 58 2.46 15.88 7.32
C ALA A 58 1.26 16.74 7.75
N ALA A 59 0.06 16.41 7.28
CA ALA A 59 -1.17 17.09 7.68
C ALA A 59 -1.54 16.81 9.15
N GLN A 60 -1.47 15.54 9.59
CA GLN A 60 -1.80 15.13 10.96
C GLN A 60 -0.94 15.82 12.01
N TYR A 61 0.35 16.03 11.73
CA TYR A 61 1.31 16.63 12.63
C TYR A 61 1.63 18.09 12.28
N SER A 62 0.86 18.70 11.38
CA SER A 62 0.97 20.12 11.00
C SER A 62 2.38 20.54 10.60
N PHE A 63 3.05 19.75 9.75
CA PHE A 63 4.38 20.08 9.23
C PHE A 63 4.35 21.43 8.54
N ASN A 64 5.37 22.26 8.78
CA ASN A 64 5.52 23.52 8.07
C ASN A 64 5.93 23.30 6.60
N GLU A 65 5.68 24.29 5.75
CA GLU A 65 5.94 24.19 4.30
C GLU A 65 7.41 23.89 3.99
N THR A 66 8.35 24.48 4.70
CA THR A 66 9.79 24.26 4.51
C THR A 66 10.17 22.81 4.78
N LEU A 67 9.65 22.19 5.84
CA LEU A 67 9.88 20.78 6.14
C LEU A 67 9.24 19.88 5.08
N ILE A 68 8.00 20.18 4.68
CA ILE A 68 7.30 19.43 3.62
C ILE A 68 8.13 19.41 2.34
N GLU A 69 8.64 20.57 1.89
CA GLU A 69 9.45 20.67 0.67
C GLU A 69 10.76 19.87 0.76
N LYS A 70 11.46 19.93 1.90
CA LYS A 70 12.67 19.13 2.15
C LYS A 70 12.37 17.63 2.09
N CYS A 71 11.31 17.20 2.78
CA CYS A 71 10.90 15.81 2.81
C CYS A 71 10.48 15.29 1.42
N ILE A 72 9.67 16.04 0.68
CA ILE A 72 9.24 15.66 -0.67
C ILE A 72 10.45 15.56 -1.60
N THR A 73 11.38 16.51 -1.53
CA THR A 73 12.61 16.49 -2.33
C THR A 73 13.42 15.23 -2.06
N HIS A 74 13.59 14.87 -0.78
CA HIS A 74 14.28 13.64 -0.39
C HIS A 74 13.53 12.39 -0.88
N LEU A 75 12.23 12.30 -0.59
CA LEU A 75 11.39 11.13 -0.90
C LEU A 75 11.26 10.86 -2.41
N LYS A 76 11.24 11.90 -3.26
CA LYS A 76 11.25 11.76 -4.73
C LYS A 76 12.50 11.04 -5.26
N MET A 77 13.63 11.15 -4.56
CA MET A 77 14.88 10.53 -4.95
C MET A 77 15.15 9.20 -4.23
N LEU A 78 14.40 8.91 -3.19
CA LEU A 78 14.58 7.73 -2.37
C LEU A 78 14.36 6.45 -3.18
N THR A 79 15.25 5.49 -3.00
CA THR A 79 15.15 4.13 -3.56
C THR A 79 15.59 3.11 -2.52
N TYR A 80 15.08 1.90 -2.63
CA TYR A 80 15.50 0.77 -1.81
C TYR A 80 16.27 -0.25 -2.66
N ASN A 81 17.48 -0.58 -2.26
CA ASN A 81 18.37 -1.51 -2.97
C ASN A 81 18.84 -2.67 -2.07
N GLY A 82 18.21 -2.87 -0.91
CA GLY A 82 18.51 -3.98 0.01
C GLY A 82 17.71 -5.24 -0.30
N ASN A 83 17.93 -6.28 0.50
CA ASN A 83 17.09 -7.48 0.47
C ASN A 83 15.74 -7.15 1.09
N LEU A 84 14.68 -7.51 0.39
CA LEU A 84 13.31 -7.36 0.84
C LEU A 84 12.56 -8.68 0.65
N SER A 85 11.90 -9.14 1.70
CA SER A 85 11.14 -10.39 1.66
C SER A 85 9.66 -10.09 1.78
N ALA A 86 8.87 -10.73 0.93
CA ALA A 86 7.42 -10.75 1.09
C ALA A 86 7.03 -11.52 2.36
N PHE A 87 5.80 -11.37 2.81
CA PHE A 87 5.25 -12.22 3.86
C PHE A 87 5.29 -13.70 3.46
N ASP A 88 5.42 -14.60 4.43
CA ASP A 88 5.54 -16.05 4.19
C ASP A 88 4.37 -16.65 3.42
N ASP A 89 3.19 -16.07 3.58
CA ASP A 89 1.95 -16.48 2.92
C ASP A 89 1.79 -15.92 1.50
N TYR A 90 2.69 -15.04 1.03
CA TYR A 90 2.72 -14.57 -0.37
C TYR A 90 2.76 -15.73 -1.39
N LYS A 91 3.28 -16.88 -1.00
CA LYS A 91 3.22 -18.11 -1.81
C LYS A 91 1.80 -18.49 -2.25
N HIS A 92 0.77 -18.11 -1.49
CA HIS A 92 -0.63 -18.34 -1.86
C HIS A 92 -1.10 -17.33 -2.92
N VAL A 93 -0.63 -16.08 -2.88
CA VAL A 93 -0.88 -15.08 -3.93
C VAL A 93 -0.36 -15.57 -5.29
N LYS A 94 0.83 -16.20 -5.32
CA LYS A 94 1.40 -16.75 -6.55
C LYS A 94 0.52 -17.83 -7.19
N LYS A 95 -0.24 -18.59 -6.39
CA LYS A 95 -1.09 -19.69 -6.85
C LYS A 95 -2.47 -19.24 -7.36
N ILE A 96 -2.84 -17.98 -7.18
CA ILE A 96 -4.11 -17.45 -7.69
C ILE A 96 -4.08 -17.44 -9.21
N GLU A 97 -5.04 -18.13 -9.84
CA GLU A 97 -5.15 -18.23 -11.29
C GLU A 97 -5.87 -17.04 -11.96
N ALA A 98 -6.48 -16.16 -11.17
CA ALA A 98 -7.07 -14.91 -11.68
C ALA A 98 -5.99 -13.90 -12.11
N ASP A 99 -6.37 -12.93 -12.93
CA ASP A 99 -5.51 -11.80 -13.28
C ASP A 99 -5.15 -11.01 -12.00
N LYS A 100 -3.88 -10.79 -11.76
CA LYS A 100 -3.38 -10.06 -10.58
C LYS A 100 -2.88 -8.68 -10.98
N PHE A 101 -3.31 -7.67 -10.24
CA PHE A 101 -2.90 -6.28 -10.39
C PHE A 101 -2.27 -5.80 -9.09
N LEU A 102 -1.20 -5.03 -9.20
CA LEU A 102 -0.60 -4.35 -8.05
C LEU A 102 -0.89 -2.86 -8.16
N VAL A 103 -1.55 -2.28 -7.16
CA VAL A 103 -1.88 -0.85 -7.13
C VAL A 103 -1.45 -0.27 -5.80
N THR A 104 -0.38 0.50 -5.79
CA THR A 104 0.23 1.06 -4.59
C THR A 104 0.32 2.58 -4.66
N THR A 105 0.24 3.24 -3.51
CA THR A 105 0.41 4.70 -3.40
C THR A 105 1.81 5.03 -2.88
N GLY A 106 2.48 6.01 -3.49
CA GLY A 106 3.78 6.47 -3.01
C GLY A 106 4.62 7.14 -4.10
N PHE A 107 5.86 7.47 -3.78
CA PHE A 107 6.80 8.02 -4.76
C PHE A 107 7.23 6.95 -5.76
N THR A 108 7.08 7.23 -7.04
CA THR A 108 7.28 6.26 -8.12
C THR A 108 8.62 5.54 -8.07
N LYS A 109 9.74 6.25 -7.84
CA LYS A 109 11.07 5.62 -7.76
C LYS A 109 11.17 4.64 -6.60
N LEU A 110 10.66 5.02 -5.44
CA LEU A 110 10.69 4.20 -4.24
C LEU A 110 9.86 2.92 -4.43
N GLN A 111 8.61 3.05 -4.86
CA GLN A 111 7.74 1.89 -5.05
C GLN A 111 8.29 0.92 -6.10
N ARG A 112 8.81 1.43 -7.24
CA ARG A 112 9.47 0.58 -8.25
C ARG A 112 10.69 -0.15 -7.69
N SER A 113 11.51 0.51 -6.86
CA SER A 113 12.69 -0.13 -6.26
C SER A 113 12.32 -1.22 -5.25
N LYS A 114 11.26 -1.03 -4.45
CA LYS A 114 10.72 -2.05 -3.54
C LYS A 114 10.21 -3.28 -4.32
N ILE A 115 9.39 -3.07 -5.35
CA ILE A 115 8.85 -4.13 -6.21
C ILE A 115 9.98 -4.94 -6.85
N LYS A 116 11.03 -4.25 -7.34
CA LYS A 116 12.23 -4.89 -7.88
C LYS A 116 12.96 -5.72 -6.81
N SER A 117 13.15 -5.17 -5.61
CA SER A 117 13.85 -5.86 -4.51
C SER A 117 13.07 -7.07 -3.99
N LEU A 118 11.74 -7.04 -4.05
CA LEU A 118 10.87 -8.19 -3.75
C LEU A 118 10.90 -9.26 -4.85
N GLY A 119 11.29 -8.91 -6.08
CA GLY A 119 11.28 -9.84 -7.22
C GLY A 119 9.90 -10.29 -7.66
N ILE A 120 8.85 -9.50 -7.39
CA ILE A 120 7.45 -9.89 -7.59
C ILE A 120 6.82 -9.32 -8.88
N ALA A 121 7.55 -8.52 -9.64
CA ALA A 121 6.98 -7.81 -10.79
C ALA A 121 6.27 -8.73 -11.81
N ASN A 122 6.82 -9.92 -12.04
CA ASN A 122 6.29 -10.88 -12.99
C ASN A 122 5.06 -11.66 -12.48
N ASP A 123 4.71 -11.52 -11.22
CA ASP A 123 3.54 -12.17 -10.63
C ASP A 123 2.24 -11.39 -10.94
N PHE A 124 2.36 -10.16 -11.48
CA PHE A 124 1.25 -9.25 -11.76
C PHE A 124 1.12 -8.96 -13.26
N LYS A 125 -0.11 -8.94 -13.74
CA LYS A 125 -0.45 -8.55 -15.11
C LYS A 125 -0.13 -7.08 -15.39
N GLU A 126 -0.41 -6.21 -14.41
CA GLU A 126 -0.09 -4.79 -14.44
C GLU A 126 0.31 -4.29 -13.05
N ILE A 127 1.14 -3.24 -13.04
CA ILE A 127 1.60 -2.56 -11.82
C ILE A 127 1.33 -1.07 -11.99
N HIS A 128 0.52 -0.52 -11.10
CA HIS A 128 0.15 0.88 -11.04
C HIS A 128 0.69 1.52 -9.77
N ILE A 129 1.37 2.66 -9.93
CA ILE A 129 1.83 3.47 -8.81
C ILE A 129 1.07 4.78 -8.86
N VAL A 130 0.22 4.99 -7.86
CA VAL A 130 -0.45 6.26 -7.61
C VAL A 130 0.57 7.20 -6.98
N ASP A 131 1.24 8.00 -7.83
CA ASP A 131 2.27 8.91 -7.36
C ASP A 131 1.63 10.07 -6.60
N ILE A 132 2.02 10.24 -5.36
CA ILE A 132 1.47 11.24 -4.44
C ILE A 132 1.77 12.69 -4.85
N THR A 133 2.63 12.89 -5.83
CA THR A 133 2.85 14.21 -6.44
C THR A 133 1.89 14.51 -7.58
N ASN A 134 1.09 13.52 -7.98
CA ASN A 134 0.04 13.66 -8.99
C ASN A 134 -1.33 13.66 -8.31
N TYR A 135 -1.90 14.84 -8.09
CA TYR A 135 -3.18 15.04 -7.39
C TYR A 135 -4.41 14.58 -8.19
N TYR A 136 -4.25 14.20 -9.46
CA TYR A 136 -5.37 13.86 -10.35
C TYR A 136 -5.70 12.37 -10.39
N THR A 137 -4.86 11.51 -9.82
CA THR A 137 -5.04 10.06 -9.87
C THR A 137 -5.07 9.49 -8.46
N THR A 138 -6.11 8.74 -8.13
CA THR A 138 -6.26 8.00 -6.87
C THR A 138 -6.37 6.50 -7.15
N LYS A 139 -6.31 5.67 -6.10
CA LYS A 139 -6.57 4.22 -6.25
C LYS A 139 -7.93 3.95 -6.88
N LYS A 140 -8.95 4.76 -6.55
CA LYS A 140 -10.30 4.61 -7.11
C LYS A 140 -10.32 4.74 -8.63
N GLU A 141 -9.68 5.78 -9.18
CA GLU A 141 -9.60 5.98 -10.63
C GLU A 141 -8.84 4.83 -11.30
N VAL A 142 -7.75 4.34 -10.67
CA VAL A 142 -6.98 3.21 -11.19
C VAL A 142 -7.82 1.92 -11.18
N PHE A 143 -8.58 1.65 -10.12
CA PHE A 143 -9.46 0.48 -10.06
C PHE A 143 -10.55 0.53 -11.13
N ALA A 144 -11.19 1.70 -11.31
CA ALA A 144 -12.19 1.91 -12.35
C ALA A 144 -11.60 1.71 -13.76
N ASP A 145 -10.39 2.21 -14.01
CA ASP A 145 -9.68 2.04 -15.27
C ASP A 145 -9.36 0.57 -15.57
N ILE A 146 -8.85 -0.18 -14.58
CA ILE A 146 -8.60 -1.62 -14.70
C ILE A 146 -9.89 -2.37 -15.07
N ILE A 147 -10.98 -2.11 -14.36
CA ILE A 147 -12.28 -2.74 -14.62
C ILE A 147 -12.72 -2.48 -16.06
N LEU A 148 -12.67 -1.22 -16.49
CA LEU A 148 -13.10 -0.81 -17.81
C LEU A 148 -12.24 -1.42 -18.92
N ARG A 149 -10.91 -1.30 -18.85
CA ARG A 149 -9.97 -1.77 -19.88
C ARG A 149 -9.98 -3.28 -20.05
N HIS A 150 -10.18 -4.02 -18.97
CA HIS A 150 -10.19 -5.49 -18.99
C HIS A 150 -11.59 -6.09 -19.09
N ASN A 151 -12.63 -5.25 -19.19
CA ASN A 151 -14.02 -5.67 -19.31
C ASN A 151 -14.45 -6.64 -18.19
N TYR A 152 -14.10 -6.28 -16.92
CA TYR A 152 -14.63 -6.96 -15.76
C TYR A 152 -15.92 -6.31 -15.27
N THR A 153 -16.74 -7.10 -14.57
CA THR A 153 -17.78 -6.55 -13.69
C THR A 153 -17.21 -6.33 -12.28
N VAL A 154 -17.82 -5.45 -11.50
CA VAL A 154 -17.37 -5.20 -10.10
C VAL A 154 -17.39 -6.47 -9.24
N ASP A 155 -18.33 -7.38 -9.49
CA ASP A 155 -18.46 -8.65 -8.78
C ASP A 155 -17.34 -9.65 -9.12
N GLU A 156 -16.70 -9.51 -10.27
CA GLU A 156 -15.59 -10.35 -10.71
C GLU A 156 -14.23 -9.90 -10.15
N VAL A 157 -14.18 -8.71 -9.52
CA VAL A 157 -12.96 -8.14 -8.96
C VAL A 157 -12.96 -8.27 -7.44
N LEU A 158 -11.78 -8.47 -6.86
CA LEU A 158 -11.51 -8.45 -5.43
C LEU A 158 -10.36 -7.48 -5.17
N VAL A 159 -10.49 -6.63 -4.15
CA VAL A 159 -9.41 -5.76 -3.69
C VAL A 159 -8.90 -6.28 -2.35
N ILE A 160 -7.57 -6.31 -2.18
CA ILE A 160 -6.93 -6.73 -0.92
C ILE A 160 -5.88 -5.70 -0.54
N GLY A 161 -5.97 -5.19 0.68
CA GLY A 161 -5.00 -4.24 1.21
C GLY A 161 -5.12 -4.07 2.72
N ASP A 162 -4.25 -3.28 3.31
CA ASP A 162 -4.16 -3.13 4.77
C ASP A 162 -4.73 -1.79 5.29
N ASP A 163 -5.12 -0.87 4.41
CA ASP A 163 -5.60 0.46 4.79
C ASP A 163 -7.08 0.66 4.47
N VAL A 164 -7.90 0.81 5.54
CA VAL A 164 -9.35 1.02 5.42
C VAL A 164 -9.71 2.34 4.75
N ASP A 165 -8.88 3.37 4.90
CA ASP A 165 -9.12 4.71 4.35
C ASP A 165 -8.57 4.89 2.93
N SER A 166 -7.81 3.91 2.46
CA SER A 166 -7.19 3.89 1.13
C SER A 166 -7.92 2.93 0.18
N GLU A 167 -7.34 1.72 -0.04
CA GLU A 167 -7.86 0.76 -1.02
C GLU A 167 -9.22 0.17 -0.66
N ILE A 168 -9.49 -0.07 0.63
CA ILE A 168 -10.78 -0.62 1.06
C ILE A 168 -11.89 0.39 0.74
N LYS A 169 -11.69 1.64 1.15
CA LYS A 169 -12.63 2.74 0.84
C LYS A 169 -12.79 2.98 -0.66
N ALA A 170 -11.68 2.95 -1.41
CA ALA A 170 -11.73 3.11 -2.88
C ALA A 170 -12.55 2.00 -3.55
N ALA A 171 -12.37 0.75 -3.11
CA ALA A 171 -13.14 -0.40 -3.60
C ALA A 171 -14.62 -0.27 -3.26
N GLN A 172 -14.97 0.05 -2.00
CA GLN A 172 -16.34 0.25 -1.55
C GLN A 172 -17.08 1.33 -2.34
N GLN A 173 -16.41 2.44 -2.66
CA GLN A 173 -16.99 3.53 -3.47
C GLN A 173 -17.34 3.10 -4.92
N LEU A 174 -16.72 2.03 -5.41
CA LEU A 174 -16.98 1.44 -6.73
C LEU A 174 -17.91 0.21 -6.66
N GLY A 175 -18.33 -0.20 -5.47
CA GLY A 175 -19.10 -1.43 -5.27
C GLY A 175 -18.28 -2.72 -5.43
N ILE A 176 -16.95 -2.63 -5.38
CA ILE A 176 -16.04 -3.78 -5.46
C ILE A 176 -15.90 -4.41 -4.08
N GLU A 177 -15.97 -5.74 -4.03
CA GLU A 177 -15.68 -6.47 -2.80
C GLU A 177 -14.22 -6.28 -2.37
N ALA A 178 -14.01 -6.00 -1.07
CA ALA A 178 -12.68 -5.77 -0.52
C ALA A 178 -12.43 -6.58 0.74
N LEU A 179 -11.18 -7.01 0.92
CA LEU A 179 -10.68 -7.66 2.13
C LEU A 179 -9.59 -6.82 2.77
N LEU A 180 -9.74 -6.56 4.05
CA LEU A 180 -8.68 -5.99 4.85
C LEU A 180 -7.67 -7.09 5.23
N TYR A 181 -6.42 -6.92 4.80
CA TYR A 181 -5.33 -7.78 5.21
C TYR A 181 -4.73 -7.28 6.53
N ASN A 182 -4.87 -8.05 7.60
CA ASN A 182 -4.43 -7.68 8.95
C ASN A 182 -3.53 -8.75 9.57
N LYS A 183 -2.35 -8.96 8.98
CA LYS A 183 -1.39 -10.02 9.35
C LYS A 183 -1.01 -10.02 10.83
N LYS A 184 -0.90 -8.85 11.44
CA LYS A 184 -0.46 -8.69 12.83
C LYS A 184 -1.61 -8.55 13.82
N ALA A 185 -2.87 -8.62 13.38
CA ALA A 185 -4.05 -8.26 14.17
C ALA A 185 -3.92 -6.90 14.90
N ALA A 186 -3.12 -6.00 14.30
CA ALA A 186 -2.70 -4.75 14.94
C ALA A 186 -3.71 -3.61 14.78
N LYS A 187 -4.71 -3.80 13.91
CA LYS A 187 -5.71 -2.77 13.62
C LYS A 187 -7.04 -3.14 14.26
N GLU A 188 -7.64 -2.21 14.98
CA GLU A 188 -9.04 -2.31 15.38
C GLU A 188 -9.89 -2.28 14.12
N ILE A 189 -10.79 -3.24 13.99
CA ILE A 189 -11.60 -3.44 12.80
C ILE A 189 -13.02 -3.06 13.15
N ASN A 190 -13.66 -2.22 12.35
CA ASN A 190 -15.10 -2.06 12.37
C ASN A 190 -15.75 -3.36 11.90
N ASP A 191 -16.79 -3.81 12.61
CA ASP A 191 -17.50 -5.09 12.37
C ASP A 191 -17.98 -5.32 10.92
N SER A 192 -17.99 -4.31 10.08
CA SER A 192 -18.48 -4.38 8.70
C SER A 192 -17.42 -4.74 7.63
N THR A 193 -16.12 -4.71 7.96
CA THR A 193 -15.06 -4.96 6.97
C THR A 193 -14.60 -6.41 7.04
N LYS A 194 -14.79 -7.17 5.97
CA LYS A 194 -14.26 -8.54 5.86
C LYS A 194 -12.73 -8.50 5.97
N THR A 195 -12.18 -9.33 6.84
CA THR A 195 -10.75 -9.32 7.16
C THR A 195 -10.16 -10.71 6.99
N ILE A 196 -8.92 -10.76 6.50
CA ILE A 196 -8.07 -11.96 6.50
C ILE A 196 -6.74 -11.65 7.18
N SER A 197 -6.14 -12.65 7.78
CA SER A 197 -4.82 -12.58 8.41
C SER A 197 -3.76 -13.37 7.66
N ASP A 198 -4.19 -14.22 6.72
CA ASP A 198 -3.32 -15.06 5.89
C ASP A 198 -3.94 -15.27 4.51
N PHE A 199 -3.12 -15.16 3.46
CA PHE A 199 -3.58 -15.33 2.08
C PHE A 199 -4.06 -16.76 1.77
N SER A 200 -3.76 -17.77 2.59
CA SER A 200 -4.35 -19.11 2.43
C SER A 200 -5.86 -19.12 2.61
N GLU A 201 -6.41 -18.17 3.36
CA GLU A 201 -7.86 -18.03 3.58
C GLU A 201 -8.62 -17.77 2.27
N LEU A 202 -7.96 -17.15 1.26
CA LEU A 202 -8.56 -16.89 -0.04
C LEU A 202 -9.05 -18.16 -0.75
N ASN A 203 -8.37 -19.29 -0.56
CA ASN A 203 -8.74 -20.56 -1.17
C ASN A 203 -10.08 -21.12 -0.65
N PHE A 204 -10.49 -20.70 0.55
CA PHE A 204 -11.75 -21.10 1.18
C PHE A 204 -12.88 -20.12 0.89
N LEU A 205 -12.53 -18.85 0.70
CA LEU A 205 -13.50 -17.76 0.54
C LEU A 205 -13.92 -17.56 -0.92
N TYR A 206 -13.01 -17.86 -1.87
CA TYR A 206 -13.22 -17.56 -3.29
C TYR A 206 -12.83 -18.68 -4.21
N THR A 207 -13.47 -18.68 -5.38
CA THR A 207 -13.04 -19.43 -6.57
C THR A 207 -12.41 -18.44 -7.53
N PHE A 208 -11.25 -18.77 -8.03
CA PHE A 208 -10.50 -17.98 -9.01
C PHE A 208 -10.50 -18.61 -10.39
#